data_e0b1733db3b1c7360968cba1616f1212
#
_entry.id   e0b1733db3b1c7360968cba1616f1212
#
_cell.length_a   1.000
_cell.length_b   1.000
_cell.length_c   1.000
_cell.angle_alpha   90.00
_cell.angle_beta   90.00
_cell.angle_gamma   90.00
#
_symmetry.space_group_name_H-M   'P 1'
#
loop_
_entity.id
_entity.type
_entity.pdbx_description
1 polymer ?
#
loop_
_entity_poly.entity_id
_entity_poly.type
_entity_poly.pdbx_seq_one_letter_code
_entity_poly.pdbx_strand_id
1 'polypeptide(L)'
;MHKTNSNVYCVVRHKNGKDSKERLLNKLSFYFGNSMLQYVDSRIHVLVADISLPQLGLSNEEYYKLGETIDLVIHSAAIVDHYGNKDLFELINVTGTNHIIDFCKDFSIYMNHISTTSISASLPENSKPSIFDEHVLYIGQNYSENIYIK
;
A
#
# COMPACT_ATOMS: atom_id res chain seq x y z
N MET A 1 6.41 10.53 -13.84
CA MET A 1 6.90 9.98 -15.12
C MET A 1 7.56 11.03 -16.02
N HIS A 2 6.99 12.21 -16.21
CA HIS A 2 7.60 13.26 -17.04
C HIS A 2 8.86 13.90 -16.44
N LYS A 3 9.07 13.81 -15.13
CA LYS A 3 10.15 14.49 -14.42
C LYS A 3 11.29 13.57 -13.96
N THR A 4 11.15 12.27 -14.10
CA THR A 4 12.14 11.27 -13.64
C THR A 4 12.33 10.17 -14.66
N ASN A 5 13.44 9.45 -14.60
CA ASN A 5 13.71 8.26 -15.40
C ASN A 5 13.41 6.94 -14.64
N SER A 6 12.72 7.03 -13.50
CA SER A 6 12.43 5.87 -12.67
C SER A 6 11.47 4.89 -13.34
N ASN A 7 11.66 3.61 -13.11
CA ASN A 7 10.68 2.56 -13.39
C ASN A 7 9.71 2.43 -12.22
N VAL A 8 8.46 2.09 -12.50
CA VAL A 8 7.41 1.90 -11.49
C VAL A 8 6.84 0.50 -11.64
N TYR A 9 6.91 -0.28 -10.58
CA TYR A 9 6.31 -1.61 -10.49
C TYR A 9 5.00 -1.48 -9.72
N CYS A 10 3.88 -1.62 -10.43
CA CYS A 10 2.55 -1.52 -9.84
C CYS A 10 2.08 -2.89 -9.38
N VAL A 11 2.00 -3.10 -8.07
CA VAL A 11 1.42 -4.32 -7.50
C VAL A 11 -0.09 -4.30 -7.69
N VAL A 12 -0.60 -5.27 -8.40
CA VAL A 12 -2.04 -5.42 -8.70
C VAL A 12 -2.46 -6.85 -8.42
N ARG A 13 -3.26 -7.05 -7.36
CA ARG A 13 -3.75 -8.38 -7.02
C ARG A 13 -4.64 -8.96 -8.11
N HIS A 14 -4.59 -10.26 -8.27
CA HIS A 14 -5.54 -10.97 -9.13
C HIS A 14 -6.99 -10.73 -8.65
N LYS A 15 -7.91 -10.50 -9.56
CA LYS A 15 -9.34 -10.36 -9.25
C LYS A 15 -10.14 -11.18 -10.25
N ASN A 16 -11.04 -12.02 -9.74
CA ASN A 16 -11.83 -13.00 -10.48
C ASN A 16 -12.23 -12.52 -11.90
N GLY A 17 -11.70 -13.19 -12.91
CA GLY A 17 -12.03 -12.99 -14.32
C GLY A 17 -11.59 -11.66 -14.95
N LYS A 18 -10.84 -10.81 -14.23
CA LYS A 18 -10.31 -9.55 -14.80
C LYS A 18 -8.80 -9.57 -14.87
N ASP A 19 -8.26 -9.26 -16.04
CA ASP A 19 -6.83 -9.09 -16.23
C ASP A 19 -6.29 -7.92 -15.37
N SER A 20 -5.22 -8.18 -14.63
CA SER A 20 -4.59 -7.20 -13.74
C SER A 20 -4.01 -6.03 -14.53
N LYS A 21 -3.47 -6.29 -15.72
CA LYS A 21 -2.93 -5.26 -16.61
C LYS A 21 -4.05 -4.36 -17.15
N GLU A 22 -5.13 -4.95 -17.62
CA GLU A 22 -6.30 -4.20 -18.09
C GLU A 22 -6.87 -3.30 -16.99
N ARG A 23 -6.95 -3.79 -15.77
CA ARG A 23 -7.40 -2.99 -14.63
C ARG A 23 -6.50 -1.79 -14.36
N LEU A 24 -5.19 -1.94 -14.44
CA LEU A 24 -4.25 -0.83 -14.31
C LEU A 24 -4.41 0.16 -15.46
N LEU A 25 -4.47 -0.32 -16.71
CA LEU A 25 -4.65 0.54 -17.89
C LEU A 25 -5.92 1.39 -17.78
N ASN A 26 -7.04 0.80 -17.37
CA ASN A 26 -8.29 1.50 -17.16
C ASN A 26 -8.18 2.60 -16.09
N LYS A 27 -7.44 2.35 -15.00
CA LYS A 27 -7.18 3.37 -13.96
C LYS A 27 -6.26 4.49 -14.46
N LEU A 28 -5.18 4.14 -15.14
CA LEU A 28 -4.27 5.14 -15.73
C LEU A 28 -5.01 6.03 -16.74
N SER A 29 -5.81 5.43 -17.62
CA SER A 29 -6.61 6.18 -18.59
C SER A 29 -7.64 7.08 -17.90
N PHE A 30 -8.31 6.61 -16.86
CA PHE A 30 -9.30 7.39 -16.10
C PHE A 30 -8.70 8.63 -15.43
N TYR A 31 -7.55 8.48 -14.76
CA TYR A 31 -6.95 9.59 -14.01
C TYR A 31 -6.04 10.49 -14.83
N PHE A 32 -5.39 9.98 -15.86
CA PHE A 32 -4.34 10.69 -16.61
C PHE A 32 -4.59 10.75 -18.11
N GLY A 33 -5.75 10.28 -18.58
CA GLY A 33 -6.01 10.12 -20.01
C GLY A 33 -4.99 9.16 -20.64
N ASN A 34 -4.76 9.31 -21.94
CA ASN A 34 -3.84 8.42 -22.66
C ASN A 34 -2.35 8.76 -22.45
N SER A 35 -2.05 9.86 -21.75
CA SER A 35 -0.66 10.35 -21.60
C SER A 35 0.27 9.39 -20.86
N MET A 36 -0.26 8.55 -19.97
CA MET A 36 0.52 7.57 -19.22
C MET A 36 0.62 6.22 -19.91
N LEU A 37 -0.28 5.91 -20.85
CA LEU A 37 -0.32 4.60 -21.51
C LEU A 37 0.94 4.32 -22.33
N GLN A 38 1.57 5.35 -22.88
CA GLN A 38 2.84 5.23 -23.61
C GLN A 38 4.02 4.71 -22.79
N TYR A 39 3.92 4.77 -21.45
CA TYR A 39 4.96 4.29 -20.54
C TYR A 39 4.74 2.86 -20.05
N VAL A 40 3.59 2.27 -20.37
CA VAL A 40 3.30 0.89 -19.95
C VAL A 40 4.22 -0.06 -20.68
N ASP A 41 4.71 -1.07 -19.96
CA ASP A 41 5.73 -2.05 -20.36
C ASP A 41 7.15 -1.46 -20.57
N SER A 42 7.29 -0.15 -20.79
CA SER A 42 8.60 0.47 -20.90
C SER A 42 9.13 1.01 -19.56
N ARG A 43 8.25 1.59 -18.75
CA ARG A 43 8.58 2.20 -17.45
C ARG A 43 7.54 1.93 -16.37
N ILE A 44 6.32 1.54 -16.73
CA ILE A 44 5.27 1.11 -15.82
C ILE A 44 5.07 -0.38 -16.03
N HIS A 45 5.47 -1.16 -15.03
CA HIS A 45 5.39 -2.61 -15.06
C HIS A 45 4.27 -3.09 -14.13
N VAL A 46 3.46 -4.03 -14.60
CA VAL A 46 2.44 -4.68 -13.78
C VAL A 46 3.07 -5.86 -13.07
N LEU A 47 3.01 -5.87 -11.76
CA LEU A 47 3.37 -7.01 -10.91
C LEU A 47 2.09 -7.62 -10.35
N VAL A 48 1.77 -8.83 -10.77
CA VAL A 48 0.63 -9.57 -10.21
C VAL A 48 1.06 -10.18 -8.89
N ALA A 49 0.64 -9.56 -7.78
CA ALA A 49 1.01 -9.97 -6.43
C ALA A 49 -0.11 -9.62 -5.44
N ASP A 50 -0.10 -10.24 -4.27
CA ASP A 50 -1.07 -10.02 -3.21
C ASP A 50 -0.37 -9.81 -1.86
N ILE A 51 -0.46 -8.61 -1.32
CA ILE A 51 0.18 -8.25 -0.06
C ILE A 51 -0.34 -9.06 1.14
N SER A 52 -1.55 -9.62 1.05
CA SER A 52 -2.11 -10.47 2.11
C SER A 52 -1.42 -11.83 2.25
N LEU A 53 -0.59 -12.19 1.28
CA LEU A 53 0.12 -13.47 1.25
C LEU A 53 1.59 -13.30 1.63
N PRO A 54 2.22 -14.31 2.27
CA PRO A 54 3.66 -14.34 2.50
C PRO A 54 4.42 -14.12 1.19
N GLN A 55 5.55 -13.41 1.25
CA GLN A 55 6.34 -13.04 0.07
C GLN A 55 5.51 -12.37 -1.03
N LEU A 56 4.41 -11.68 -0.65
CA LEU A 56 3.48 -11.02 -1.57
C LEU A 56 2.80 -11.98 -2.57
N GLY A 57 2.77 -13.28 -2.25
CA GLY A 57 2.27 -14.34 -3.13
C GLY A 57 3.16 -14.63 -4.34
N LEU A 58 4.39 -14.14 -4.34
CA LEU A 58 5.39 -14.37 -5.38
C LEU A 58 6.15 -15.69 -5.12
N SER A 59 6.73 -16.26 -6.18
CA SER A 59 7.75 -17.29 -6.01
C SER A 59 9.02 -16.72 -5.36
N ASN A 60 9.84 -17.58 -4.76
CA ASN A 60 11.11 -17.13 -4.17
C ASN A 60 11.97 -16.39 -5.19
N GLU A 61 12.08 -16.87 -6.42
CA GLU A 61 12.86 -16.24 -7.48
C GLU A 61 12.36 -14.82 -7.81
N GLU A 62 11.04 -14.68 -7.97
CA GLU A 62 10.41 -13.37 -8.26
C GLU A 62 10.56 -12.40 -7.09
N TYR A 63 10.41 -12.90 -5.84
CA TYR A 63 10.55 -12.09 -4.63
C TYR A 63 11.96 -11.52 -4.49
N TYR A 64 12.99 -12.36 -4.63
CA TYR A 64 14.39 -11.92 -4.56
C TYR A 64 14.75 -11.00 -5.71
N LYS A 65 14.36 -11.32 -6.95
CA LYS A 65 14.59 -10.47 -8.10
C LYS A 65 13.94 -9.09 -7.96
N LEU A 66 12.74 -9.04 -7.41
CA LEU A 66 12.06 -7.78 -7.12
C LEU A 66 12.83 -6.96 -6.09
N GLY A 67 13.25 -7.58 -4.98
CA GLY A 67 14.00 -6.94 -3.91
C GLY A 67 15.33 -6.35 -4.37
N GLU A 68 16.04 -7.04 -5.27
CA GLU A 68 17.28 -6.53 -5.87
C GLU A 68 17.05 -5.39 -6.88
N THR A 69 15.81 -5.22 -7.36
CA THR A 69 15.48 -4.23 -8.40
C THR A 69 14.92 -2.93 -7.83
N ILE A 70 14.27 -2.97 -6.66
CA ILE A 70 13.50 -1.86 -6.10
C ILE A 70 14.35 -1.05 -5.11
N ASP A 71 14.36 0.28 -5.27
CA ASP A 71 15.03 1.22 -4.36
C ASP A 71 14.06 1.83 -3.34
N LEU A 72 12.77 1.89 -3.68
CA LEU A 72 11.75 2.56 -2.87
C LEU A 72 10.40 1.85 -3.01
N VAL A 73 9.74 1.62 -1.89
CA VAL A 73 8.35 1.19 -1.84
C VAL A 73 7.46 2.35 -1.44
N ILE A 74 6.39 2.60 -2.20
CA ILE A 74 5.28 3.48 -1.81
C ILE A 74 4.09 2.59 -1.49
N HIS A 75 3.84 2.38 -0.20
CA HIS A 75 2.76 1.53 0.27
C HIS A 75 1.49 2.36 0.51
N SER A 76 0.53 2.24 -0.41
CA SER A 76 -0.78 2.89 -0.33
C SER A 76 -1.95 1.90 -0.45
N ALA A 77 -1.63 0.60 -0.43
CA ALA A 77 -2.64 -0.43 -0.55
C ALA A 77 -3.37 -0.64 0.78
N ALA A 78 -4.67 -0.40 0.79
CA ALA A 78 -5.53 -0.62 1.96
C ALA A 78 -6.98 -0.87 1.52
N ILE A 79 -7.75 -1.49 2.40
CA ILE A 79 -9.22 -1.42 2.36
C ILE A 79 -9.63 -0.18 3.16
N VAL A 80 -10.34 0.73 2.50
CA VAL A 80 -10.76 2.02 3.07
C VAL A 80 -12.28 2.11 3.27
N ASP A 81 -12.98 1.00 3.16
CA ASP A 81 -14.41 0.92 3.42
C ASP A 81 -14.69 1.19 4.90
N HIS A 82 -15.74 1.96 5.18
CA HIS A 82 -16.10 2.31 6.56
C HIS A 82 -16.79 1.15 7.30
N TYR A 83 -17.36 0.21 6.57
CA TYR A 83 -18.04 -0.97 7.11
C TYR A 83 -17.60 -2.22 6.36
N GLY A 84 -17.43 -3.33 7.06
CA GLY A 84 -17.03 -4.57 6.41
C GLY A 84 -16.57 -5.66 7.39
N ASN A 85 -15.97 -6.69 6.84
CA ASN A 85 -15.45 -7.80 7.62
C ASN A 85 -14.15 -7.39 8.30
N LYS A 86 -14.12 -7.42 9.63
CA LYS A 86 -12.96 -7.07 10.45
C LYS A 86 -11.73 -7.90 10.09
N ASP A 87 -11.90 -9.23 9.92
CA ASP A 87 -10.79 -10.12 9.63
C ASP A 87 -10.16 -9.79 8.28
N LEU A 88 -10.97 -9.35 7.31
CA LEU A 88 -10.46 -8.91 6.01
C LEU A 88 -9.71 -7.58 6.12
N PHE A 89 -10.17 -6.64 6.95
CA PHE A 89 -9.43 -5.40 7.22
C PHE A 89 -8.10 -5.68 7.87
N GLU A 90 -8.08 -6.57 8.87
CA GLU A 90 -6.85 -6.98 9.55
C GLU A 90 -5.88 -7.69 8.61
N LEU A 91 -6.40 -8.61 7.79
CA LEU A 91 -5.59 -9.33 6.80
C LEU A 91 -4.92 -8.39 5.78
N ILE A 92 -5.66 -7.42 5.25
CA ILE A 92 -5.12 -6.53 4.22
C ILE A 92 -4.33 -5.36 4.84
N ASN A 93 -4.90 -4.68 5.83
CA ASN A 93 -4.32 -3.42 6.33
C ASN A 93 -3.21 -3.65 7.36
N VAL A 94 -3.27 -4.75 8.13
CA VAL A 94 -2.25 -5.06 9.15
C VAL A 94 -1.26 -6.10 8.62
N THR A 95 -1.75 -7.31 8.32
CA THR A 95 -0.88 -8.40 7.86
C THR A 95 -0.22 -8.06 6.52
N GLY A 96 -0.97 -7.49 5.56
CA GLY A 96 -0.43 -7.03 4.29
C GLY A 96 0.64 -5.95 4.45
N THR A 97 0.44 -4.99 5.36
CA THR A 97 1.46 -3.98 5.66
C THR A 97 2.71 -4.61 6.29
N ASN A 98 2.56 -5.59 7.19
CA ASN A 98 3.69 -6.31 7.76
C ASN A 98 4.51 -7.04 6.70
N HIS A 99 3.87 -7.69 5.74
CA HIS A 99 4.58 -8.35 4.62
C HIS A 99 5.38 -7.34 3.77
N ILE A 100 4.86 -6.13 3.57
CA ILE A 100 5.61 -5.07 2.88
C ILE A 100 6.79 -4.57 3.73
N ILE A 101 6.61 -4.43 5.05
CA ILE A 101 7.70 -4.08 5.99
C ILE A 101 8.79 -5.14 5.96
N ASP A 102 8.43 -6.42 5.99
CA ASP A 102 9.39 -7.53 5.96
C ASP A 102 10.15 -7.54 4.63
N PHE A 103 9.46 -7.37 3.50
CA PHE A 103 10.12 -7.20 2.20
C PHE A 103 11.14 -6.04 2.21
N CYS A 104 10.75 -4.89 2.74
CA CYS A 104 11.66 -3.74 2.82
C CYS A 104 12.86 -3.99 3.73
N LYS A 105 12.69 -4.74 4.84
CA LYS A 105 13.78 -5.14 5.74
C LYS A 105 14.72 -6.14 5.09
N ASP A 106 14.18 -7.17 4.42
CA ASP A 106 14.97 -8.23 3.78
C ASP A 106 15.97 -7.66 2.77
N PHE A 107 15.60 -6.59 2.08
CA PHE A 107 16.40 -5.97 1.02
C PHE A 107 16.93 -4.57 1.36
N SER A 108 16.73 -4.08 2.58
CA SER A 108 17.15 -2.73 3.01
C SER A 108 16.59 -1.61 2.15
N ILE A 109 15.32 -1.72 1.76
CA ILE A 109 14.60 -0.78 0.88
C ILE A 109 13.88 0.27 1.73
N TYR A 110 13.92 1.53 1.30
CA TYR A 110 13.13 2.59 1.91
C TYR A 110 11.64 2.41 1.65
N MET A 111 10.80 2.69 2.67
CA MET A 111 9.35 2.62 2.56
C MET A 111 8.70 3.95 2.90
N ASN A 112 7.86 4.45 2.00
CA ASN A 112 6.89 5.50 2.27
C ASN A 112 5.51 4.88 2.47
N HIS A 113 4.99 4.94 3.69
CA HIS A 113 3.66 4.43 4.01
C HIS A 113 2.62 5.56 3.98
N ILE A 114 1.62 5.42 3.13
CA ILE A 114 0.48 6.34 3.08
C ILE A 114 -0.56 5.87 4.10
N SER A 115 -0.57 6.54 5.23
CA SER A 115 -1.48 6.27 6.35
C SER A 115 -2.66 7.26 6.35
N THR A 116 -3.37 7.36 7.44
CA THR A 116 -4.54 8.21 7.61
C THR A 116 -4.35 9.20 8.77
N THR A 117 -4.90 10.41 8.62
CA THR A 117 -4.99 11.39 9.71
C THR A 117 -5.96 10.96 10.82
N SER A 118 -6.81 9.97 10.56
CA SER A 118 -7.78 9.47 11.55
C SER A 118 -7.15 8.85 12.79
N ILE A 119 -5.86 8.49 12.73
CA ILE A 119 -5.12 8.02 13.92
C ILE A 119 -5.00 9.08 15.01
N SER A 120 -5.10 10.37 14.64
CA SER A 120 -5.08 11.50 15.59
C SER A 120 -6.47 11.93 16.08
N ALA A 121 -7.55 11.40 15.51
CA ALA A 121 -8.91 11.86 15.77
C ALA A 121 -9.55 11.30 17.05
N SER A 122 -9.03 10.20 17.58
CA SER A 122 -9.58 9.51 18.77
C SER A 122 -8.82 9.90 20.06
N LEU A 123 -8.47 11.17 20.19
CA LEU A 123 -7.84 11.69 21.40
C LEU A 123 -8.87 12.04 22.47
N PRO A 124 -8.61 11.72 23.75
CA PRO A 124 -9.38 12.28 24.85
C PRO A 124 -9.36 13.82 24.79
N GLU A 125 -10.49 14.46 25.06
CA GLU A 125 -10.67 15.91 24.92
C GLU A 125 -9.61 16.76 25.66
N ASN A 126 -8.98 16.21 26.69
CA ASN A 126 -7.99 16.88 27.54
C ASN A 126 -6.53 16.56 27.19
N SER A 127 -6.24 15.78 26.16
CA SER A 127 -4.90 15.30 25.81
C SER A 127 -4.45 15.71 24.43
N LYS A 128 -4.83 16.92 23.95
CA LYS A 128 -4.42 17.42 22.65
C LYS A 128 -2.93 17.76 22.63
N PRO A 129 -2.04 16.97 22.02
CA PRO A 129 -0.72 17.45 21.67
C PRO A 129 -0.92 18.61 20.67
N SER A 130 -0.16 19.66 20.81
CA SER A 130 -0.19 20.80 19.88
C SER A 130 0.35 20.41 18.49
N ILE A 131 1.10 19.35 18.41
CA ILE A 131 1.71 18.82 17.19
C ILE A 131 1.65 17.28 17.25
N PHE A 132 1.23 16.65 16.16
CA PHE A 132 1.29 15.21 15.93
C PHE A 132 2.13 14.96 14.68
N ASP A 133 3.23 14.25 14.86
CA ASP A 133 4.17 13.90 13.79
C ASP A 133 4.54 12.42 13.83
N GLU A 134 5.35 11.97 12.89
CA GLU A 134 5.75 10.57 12.72
C GLU A 134 6.59 10.00 13.88
N HIS A 135 7.10 10.84 14.78
CA HIS A 135 7.86 10.40 15.97
C HIS A 135 6.95 10.13 17.17
N VAL A 136 5.70 10.59 17.12
CA VAL A 136 4.72 10.42 18.19
C VAL A 136 3.87 9.19 17.91
N LEU A 137 4.30 8.03 18.40
CA LEU A 137 3.61 6.76 18.14
C LEU A 137 2.39 6.52 19.04
N TYR A 138 2.36 7.14 20.22
CA TYR A 138 1.28 6.97 21.19
C TYR A 138 0.91 8.30 21.83
N ILE A 139 -0.34 8.68 21.68
CA ILE A 139 -0.91 9.94 22.16
C ILE A 139 -2.13 9.71 23.08
N GLY A 140 -2.28 8.48 23.62
CA GLY A 140 -3.43 8.12 24.45
C GLY A 140 -4.69 7.75 23.68
N GLN A 141 -4.56 7.46 22.36
CA GLN A 141 -5.69 7.07 21.52
C GLN A 141 -6.30 5.74 22.00
N ASN A 142 -7.64 5.69 22.01
CA ASN A 142 -8.39 4.49 22.33
C ASN A 142 -8.99 3.88 21.04
N TYR A 143 -8.33 2.85 20.54
CA TYR A 143 -8.77 2.14 19.32
C TYR A 143 -9.99 1.23 19.53
N SER A 144 -10.31 0.86 20.78
CA SER A 144 -11.46 0.00 21.09
C SER A 144 -12.81 0.70 20.90
N GLU A 145 -12.81 2.03 20.89
CA GLU A 145 -14.00 2.86 20.67
C GLU A 145 -14.21 3.27 19.22
N ASN A 146 -13.43 2.74 18.29
CA ASN A 146 -13.62 3.05 16.88
C ASN A 146 -14.95 2.49 16.38
N ILE A 147 -15.93 3.37 16.17
CA ILE A 147 -17.29 3.04 15.74
C ILE A 147 -17.37 2.40 14.34
N TYR A 148 -16.30 2.49 13.56
CA TYR A 148 -16.22 1.94 12.20
C TYR A 148 -15.72 0.49 12.15
N ILE A 149 -15.21 -0.04 13.28
CA ILE A 149 -14.67 -1.40 13.40
C ILE A 149 -15.54 -2.17 14.42
N LYS A 150 -16.78 -2.36 14.10
CA LYS A 150 -17.68 -3.25 14.88
C LYS A 150 -17.93 -4.53 14.12
#